data_d5a4f016d9d34cc134f6e63a636270f7
#
_entry.id   d5a4f016d9d34cc134f6e63a636270f7
#
_cell.length_a   1.000
_cell.length_b   1.000
_cell.length_c   1.000
_cell.angle_alpha   90.00
_cell.angle_beta   90.00
_cell.angle_gamma   90.00
#
_symmetry.space_group_name_H-M   'P 1'
#
loop_
_entity.id
_entity.type
_entity.pdbx_description
1 polymer ?
#
loop_
_entity_poly.entity_id
_entity_poly.type
_entity_poly.pdbx_seq_one_letter_code
_entity_poly.pdbx_strand_id
1 'polypeptide(L)'
;EDVDVGAHVPPVIKGPLTITDILAWYAAAQGALHYGGVHGDALRYRRRHDDYHINAETGAKDSAGRGHLEASTGRDVGMGGAYDVGPQRIAWGQHMLTNWIGDHGFLHQLKVNVLQPNMVGDTIWWRGEVLGKREVGAAKFLDLKVEARNQSDLLSASGTAVVALPSRQDGPVPLPLAPA
;
A
#
# COMPACT_ATOMS: atom_id res chain seq x y z
N GLU A 1 -20.60 13.06 11.97
CA GLU A 1 -21.48 14.24 11.94
C GLU A 1 -20.72 15.45 11.36
N ASP A 2 -19.48 15.65 11.78
CA ASP A 2 -18.67 16.82 11.46
C ASP A 2 -17.90 16.71 10.13
N VAL A 3 -18.01 15.61 9.42
CA VAL A 3 -17.36 15.41 8.13
C VAL A 3 -18.35 15.65 7.01
N ASP A 4 -18.03 16.56 6.11
CA ASP A 4 -18.88 16.91 4.96
C ASP A 4 -18.52 16.11 3.70
N VAL A 5 -19.51 15.91 2.83
CA VAL A 5 -19.25 15.44 1.46
C VAL A 5 -18.39 16.48 0.74
N GLY A 6 -17.36 16.05 0.03
CA GLY A 6 -16.34 16.92 -0.54
C GLY A 6 -15.17 17.26 0.40
N ALA A 7 -15.23 16.84 1.67
CA ALA A 7 -14.10 17.02 2.59
C ALA A 7 -12.89 16.22 2.13
N HIS A 8 -11.71 16.80 2.28
CA HIS A 8 -10.45 16.16 1.94
C HIS A 8 -9.81 15.51 3.16
N VAL A 9 -9.34 14.27 2.99
CA VAL A 9 -8.51 13.59 3.98
C VAL A 9 -7.13 14.25 3.98
N PRO A 10 -6.55 14.59 5.13
CA PRO A 10 -5.19 15.10 5.21
C PRO A 10 -4.22 14.16 4.47
N PRO A 11 -3.38 14.66 3.57
CA PRO A 11 -2.52 13.83 2.76
C PRO A 11 -1.44 13.15 3.61
N VAL A 12 -1.08 11.94 3.21
CA VAL A 12 0.12 11.25 3.72
C VAL A 12 1.18 11.25 2.63
N ILE A 13 2.38 11.68 2.99
CA ILE A 13 3.54 11.77 2.10
C ILE A 13 4.47 10.59 2.38
N LYS A 14 4.90 9.92 1.33
CA LYS A 14 5.88 8.82 1.36
C LYS A 14 7.04 9.14 0.43
N GLY A 15 8.25 9.07 0.97
CA GLY A 15 9.45 9.31 0.19
C GLY A 15 10.30 10.51 0.68
N PRO A 16 11.40 10.81 -0.01
CA PRO A 16 11.83 10.12 -1.22
C PRO A 16 12.05 8.62 -0.99
N LEU A 17 11.49 7.79 -1.87
CA LEU A 17 11.56 6.34 -1.73
C LEU A 17 12.99 5.85 -1.84
N THR A 18 13.43 5.03 -0.90
CA THR A 18 14.76 4.44 -0.89
C THR A 18 14.71 2.92 -1.01
N ILE A 19 15.83 2.32 -1.39
CA ILE A 19 15.99 0.85 -1.34
C ILE A 19 15.78 0.32 0.08
N THR A 20 16.22 1.08 1.09
CA THR A 20 16.04 0.71 2.50
C THR A 20 14.57 0.62 2.87
N ASP A 21 13.72 1.54 2.40
CA ASP A 21 12.28 1.50 2.65
C ASP A 21 11.64 0.25 2.06
N ILE A 22 12.03 -0.10 0.83
CA ILE A 22 11.53 -1.29 0.15
C ILE A 22 11.98 -2.55 0.87
N LEU A 23 13.27 -2.63 1.25
CA LEU A 23 13.83 -3.78 1.94
C LEU A 23 13.19 -3.98 3.32
N ALA A 24 13.01 -2.89 4.09
CA ALA A 24 12.36 -2.93 5.38
C ALA A 24 10.92 -3.44 5.28
N TRP A 25 10.18 -2.98 4.26
CA TRP A 25 8.83 -3.44 4.00
C TRP A 25 8.79 -4.93 3.64
N TYR A 26 9.69 -5.39 2.78
CA TYR A 26 9.80 -6.82 2.44
C TYR A 26 10.09 -7.69 3.66
N ALA A 27 11.03 -7.28 4.48
CA ALA A 27 11.39 -8.03 5.68
C ALA A 27 10.22 -8.17 6.66
N ALA A 28 9.38 -7.12 6.79
CA ALA A 28 8.25 -7.11 7.70
C ALA A 28 6.99 -7.79 7.13
N ALA A 29 6.68 -7.56 5.85
CA ALA A 29 5.39 -7.94 5.28
C ALA A 29 5.41 -9.28 4.53
N GLN A 30 6.51 -9.62 3.85
CA GLN A 30 6.60 -10.83 3.02
C GLN A 30 7.61 -11.86 3.53
N GLY A 31 8.47 -11.48 4.46
CA GLY A 31 9.43 -12.38 5.06
C GLY A 31 10.44 -12.97 4.06
N ALA A 32 11.08 -14.05 4.49
CA ALA A 32 12.19 -14.68 3.75
C ALA A 32 11.75 -15.57 2.58
N LEU A 33 10.48 -15.92 2.47
CA LEU A 33 10.01 -16.90 1.47
C LEU A 33 10.17 -16.39 0.04
N HIS A 34 9.78 -15.12 -0.20
CA HIS A 34 9.81 -14.54 -1.52
C HIS A 34 11.09 -13.79 -1.86
N TYR A 35 11.75 -13.18 -0.86
CA TYR A 35 12.76 -12.16 -1.10
C TYR A 35 14.13 -12.48 -0.52
N GLY A 36 14.37 -13.73 -0.26
CA GLY A 36 15.68 -14.13 0.19
C GLY A 36 15.70 -14.53 1.65
N GLY A 37 16.88 -14.51 2.19
CA GLY A 37 17.16 -15.03 3.52
C GLY A 37 17.66 -16.45 3.50
N VAL A 38 18.26 -16.80 4.61
CA VAL A 38 18.94 -18.10 4.82
C VAL A 38 18.02 -19.15 5.45
N HIS A 39 16.73 -18.85 5.58
CA HIS A 39 15.78 -19.77 6.18
C HIS A 39 15.53 -21.00 5.30
N GLY A 40 15.36 -22.15 5.92
CA GLY A 40 15.13 -23.41 5.22
C GLY A 40 13.91 -23.41 4.30
N ASP A 41 12.87 -22.63 4.63
CA ASP A 41 11.69 -22.47 3.79
C ASP A 41 11.98 -21.68 2.50
N ALA A 42 12.75 -20.61 2.59
CA ALA A 42 13.22 -19.86 1.42
C ALA A 42 14.09 -20.74 0.51
N LEU A 43 14.97 -21.57 1.10
CA LEU A 43 15.78 -22.52 0.35
C LEU A 43 14.93 -23.59 -0.33
N ARG A 44 13.93 -24.14 0.37
CA ARG A 44 12.99 -25.12 -0.21
C ARG A 44 12.17 -24.50 -1.34
N TYR A 45 11.70 -23.29 -1.18
CA TYR A 45 11.00 -22.55 -2.22
C TYR A 45 11.90 -22.37 -3.46
N ARG A 46 13.10 -21.86 -3.30
CA ARG A 46 14.07 -21.66 -4.37
C ARG A 46 14.44 -22.92 -5.13
N ARG A 47 14.44 -24.08 -4.50
CA ARG A 47 14.70 -25.36 -5.15
C ARG A 47 13.57 -25.85 -6.06
N ARG A 48 12.36 -25.34 -5.87
CA ARG A 48 11.15 -25.76 -6.59
C ARG A 48 10.71 -24.80 -7.69
N HIS A 49 11.28 -23.62 -7.72
CA HIS A 49 10.91 -22.55 -8.64
C HIS A 49 12.13 -22.08 -9.41
N ASP A 50 12.02 -21.97 -10.72
CA ASP A 50 13.12 -21.53 -11.61
C ASP A 50 13.06 -20.05 -11.99
N ASP A 51 12.16 -19.29 -11.40
CA ASP A 51 11.95 -17.87 -11.62
C ASP A 51 12.93 -16.97 -10.86
N TYR A 52 14.19 -17.43 -10.75
CA TYR A 52 15.23 -16.71 -10.02
C TYR A 52 16.14 -15.91 -10.93
N HIS A 53 16.48 -14.73 -10.43
CA HIS A 53 17.59 -13.96 -10.93
C HIS A 53 18.92 -14.55 -10.45
N ILE A 54 19.86 -14.73 -11.37
CA ILE A 54 21.24 -15.10 -11.01
C ILE A 54 22.05 -13.82 -10.86
N ASN A 55 22.58 -13.58 -9.67
CA ASN A 55 23.47 -12.43 -9.45
C ASN A 55 24.75 -12.62 -10.28
N ALA A 56 25.06 -11.67 -11.15
CA ALA A 56 26.17 -11.76 -12.08
C ALA A 56 27.55 -11.78 -11.39
N GLU A 57 27.66 -11.19 -10.20
CA GLU A 57 28.93 -11.09 -9.48
C GLU A 57 29.20 -12.35 -8.64
N THR A 58 28.17 -12.88 -8.01
CA THR A 58 28.32 -13.97 -7.03
C THR A 58 27.88 -15.34 -7.56
N GLY A 59 27.15 -15.39 -8.68
CA GLY A 59 26.52 -16.59 -9.20
C GLY A 59 25.38 -17.13 -8.33
N ALA A 60 25.01 -16.43 -7.26
CA ALA A 60 23.95 -16.86 -6.36
C ALA A 60 22.57 -16.67 -6.99
N LYS A 61 21.69 -17.64 -6.77
CA LYS A 61 20.27 -17.48 -7.08
C LYS A 61 19.64 -16.52 -6.06
N ASP A 62 18.97 -15.49 -6.58
CA ASP A 62 18.28 -14.50 -5.78
C ASP A 62 16.80 -14.39 -6.15
N SER A 63 16.04 -13.60 -5.43
CA SER A 63 14.60 -13.47 -5.61
C SER A 63 14.20 -12.87 -6.95
N ALA A 64 13.10 -13.33 -7.54
CA ALA A 64 12.46 -12.71 -8.68
C ALA A 64 12.02 -11.24 -8.40
N GLY A 65 11.80 -10.89 -7.14
CA GLY A 65 11.49 -9.52 -6.70
C GLY A 65 12.66 -8.54 -6.73
N ARG A 66 13.84 -8.96 -7.20
CA ARG A 66 15.05 -8.14 -7.18
C ARG A 66 14.95 -6.85 -8.00
N GLY A 67 14.07 -6.80 -9.01
CA GLY A 67 13.79 -5.57 -9.76
C GLY A 67 13.29 -4.41 -8.91
N HIS A 68 12.70 -4.70 -7.75
CA HIS A 68 12.34 -3.67 -6.78
C HIS A 68 13.54 -3.11 -5.99
N LEU A 69 14.64 -3.85 -5.93
CA LEU A 69 15.82 -3.51 -5.13
C LEU A 69 17.01 -3.07 -5.99
N GLU A 70 17.07 -3.48 -7.26
CA GLU A 70 18.17 -3.21 -8.15
C GLU A 70 17.72 -2.54 -9.43
N ALA A 71 18.32 -1.38 -9.73
CA ALA A 71 17.94 -0.59 -10.89
C ALA A 71 18.21 -1.30 -12.23
N SER A 72 19.28 -2.10 -12.32
CA SER A 72 19.57 -2.89 -13.53
C SER A 72 18.49 -3.93 -13.79
N THR A 73 18.18 -4.74 -12.77
CA THR A 73 17.14 -5.77 -12.86
C THR A 73 15.75 -5.17 -13.06
N GLY A 74 15.47 -4.00 -12.46
CA GLY A 74 14.23 -3.25 -12.74
C GLY A 74 14.12 -2.86 -14.22
N ARG A 75 15.21 -2.39 -14.84
CA ARG A 75 15.23 -2.09 -16.27
C ARG A 75 15.08 -3.32 -17.15
N ASP A 76 15.66 -4.44 -16.76
CA ASP A 76 15.55 -5.72 -17.52
C ASP A 76 14.09 -6.22 -17.59
N VAL A 77 13.26 -5.88 -16.60
CA VAL A 77 11.82 -6.18 -16.62
C VAL A 77 10.95 -5.02 -17.14
N GLY A 78 11.57 -4.03 -17.80
CA GLY A 78 10.87 -2.93 -18.47
C GLY A 78 10.50 -1.74 -17.59
N MET A 79 11.00 -1.67 -16.37
CA MET A 79 10.84 -0.51 -15.49
C MET A 79 11.97 0.51 -15.68
N GLY A 80 11.81 1.74 -15.22
CA GLY A 80 12.84 2.77 -15.33
C GLY A 80 14.04 2.57 -14.41
N GLY A 81 13.90 1.71 -13.40
CA GLY A 81 14.89 1.44 -12.36
C GLY A 81 14.31 0.59 -11.25
N ALA A 82 14.87 0.64 -10.05
CA ALA A 82 14.27 0.05 -8.87
C ALA A 82 12.98 0.82 -8.51
N TYR A 83 11.95 0.10 -8.08
CA TYR A 83 10.60 0.64 -7.91
C TYR A 83 9.87 0.02 -6.73
N ASP A 84 8.83 0.72 -6.24
CA ASP A 84 8.02 0.29 -5.12
C ASP A 84 7.25 -1.01 -5.37
N VAL A 85 6.73 -1.58 -4.29
CA VAL A 85 5.95 -2.82 -4.32
C VAL A 85 4.46 -2.48 -4.26
N GLY A 86 3.65 -3.11 -5.11
CA GLY A 86 2.21 -2.86 -5.15
C GLY A 86 1.53 -2.96 -3.79
N PRO A 87 1.68 -4.05 -3.02
CA PRO A 87 1.16 -4.16 -1.65
C PRO A 87 1.69 -3.09 -0.68
N GLN A 88 2.95 -2.66 -0.79
CA GLN A 88 3.50 -1.55 0.00
C GLN A 88 2.72 -0.25 -0.28
N ARG A 89 2.40 0.02 -1.54
CA ARG A 89 1.62 1.18 -1.95
C ARG A 89 0.20 1.13 -1.38
N ILE A 90 -0.45 -0.03 -1.39
CA ILE A 90 -1.77 -0.23 -0.76
C ILE A 90 -1.69 0.05 0.75
N ALA A 91 -0.64 -0.43 1.43
CA ALA A 91 -0.42 -0.17 2.85
C ALA A 91 -0.25 1.34 3.15
N TRP A 92 0.34 2.12 2.24
CA TRP A 92 0.42 3.58 2.40
C TRP A 92 -0.95 4.26 2.31
N GLY A 93 -1.84 3.79 1.42
CA GLY A 93 -3.22 4.27 1.36
C GLY A 93 -4.00 3.91 2.62
N GLN A 94 -3.82 2.69 3.14
CA GLN A 94 -4.36 2.28 4.43
C GLN A 94 -3.87 3.19 5.56
N HIS A 95 -2.56 3.48 5.62
CA HIS A 95 -1.97 4.36 6.63
C HIS A 95 -2.61 5.76 6.63
N MET A 96 -2.85 6.35 5.45
CA MET A 96 -3.55 7.63 5.35
C MET A 96 -4.95 7.57 6.00
N LEU A 97 -5.70 6.54 5.68
CA LEU A 97 -7.06 6.39 6.18
C LEU A 97 -7.08 6.13 7.69
N THR A 98 -6.23 5.22 8.19
CA THR A 98 -6.19 4.89 9.61
C THR A 98 -5.70 6.06 10.47
N ASN A 99 -4.77 6.88 9.98
CA ASN A 99 -4.38 8.12 10.67
C ASN A 99 -5.54 9.11 10.78
N TRP A 100 -6.35 9.21 9.74
CA TRP A 100 -7.46 10.16 9.71
C TRP A 100 -8.62 9.72 10.60
N ILE A 101 -9.01 8.45 10.53
CA ILE A 101 -10.14 7.94 11.31
C ILE A 101 -9.81 7.73 12.80
N GLY A 102 -8.52 7.67 13.15
CA GLY A 102 -8.05 7.43 14.51
C GLY A 102 -8.47 6.08 15.10
N ASP A 103 -8.27 5.95 16.41
CA ASP A 103 -8.48 4.67 17.13
C ASP A 103 -9.96 4.27 17.28
N HIS A 104 -10.86 5.22 17.11
CA HIS A 104 -12.31 4.99 17.25
C HIS A 104 -13.04 4.76 15.93
N GLY A 105 -12.36 4.96 14.81
CA GLY A 105 -12.85 4.67 13.48
C GLY A 105 -12.52 3.24 13.05
N PHE A 106 -13.17 2.75 12.00
CA PHE A 106 -12.91 1.44 11.43
C PHE A 106 -12.82 1.50 9.91
N LEU A 107 -11.70 1.07 9.35
CA LEU A 107 -11.54 0.92 7.91
C LEU A 107 -12.27 -0.36 7.46
N HIS A 108 -13.47 -0.19 6.93
CA HIS A 108 -14.33 -1.29 6.52
C HIS A 108 -13.90 -1.92 5.19
N GLN A 109 -13.53 -1.08 4.22
CA GLN A 109 -13.09 -1.53 2.91
C GLN A 109 -12.05 -0.58 2.32
N LEU A 110 -11.08 -1.15 1.62
CA LEU A 110 -10.14 -0.42 0.76
C LEU A 110 -9.94 -1.22 -0.52
N LYS A 111 -10.24 -0.61 -1.67
CA LYS A 111 -9.97 -1.15 -3.00
C LYS A 111 -9.01 -0.22 -3.71
N VAL A 112 -7.87 -0.71 -4.14
CA VAL A 112 -6.84 0.07 -4.81
C VAL A 112 -6.43 -0.60 -6.11
N ASN A 113 -6.47 0.15 -7.20
CA ASN A 113 -5.82 -0.19 -8.45
C ASN A 113 -4.40 0.36 -8.41
N VAL A 114 -3.43 -0.53 -8.48
CA VAL A 114 -2.01 -0.18 -8.63
C VAL A 114 -1.76 0.06 -10.11
N LEU A 115 -1.33 1.28 -10.46
CA LEU A 115 -1.18 1.74 -11.83
C LEU A 115 0.31 1.83 -12.21
N GLN A 116 0.84 3.03 -12.33
CA GLN A 116 2.25 3.25 -12.66
C GLN A 116 3.15 3.03 -11.44
N PRO A 117 4.33 2.42 -11.59
CA PRO A 117 5.27 2.25 -10.49
C PRO A 117 5.82 3.60 -10.00
N ASN A 118 6.14 3.69 -8.71
CA ASN A 118 6.94 4.78 -8.18
C ASN A 118 8.41 4.31 -8.15
N MET A 119 9.30 5.12 -8.69
CA MET A 119 10.72 4.80 -8.74
C MET A 119 11.41 5.15 -7.41
N VAL A 120 12.51 4.49 -7.13
CA VAL A 120 13.43 4.95 -6.08
C VAL A 120 13.81 6.39 -6.37
N GLY A 121 13.66 7.26 -5.35
CA GLY A 121 13.78 8.71 -5.45
C GLY A 121 12.47 9.46 -5.57
N ASP A 122 11.36 8.79 -5.90
CA ASP A 122 10.05 9.44 -5.96
C ASP A 122 9.52 9.77 -4.56
N THR A 123 8.75 10.86 -4.51
CA THR A 123 7.93 11.22 -3.36
C THR A 123 6.46 11.14 -3.77
N ILE A 124 5.66 10.49 -2.94
CA ILE A 124 4.27 10.13 -3.26
C ILE A 124 3.32 10.79 -2.26
N TRP A 125 2.27 11.41 -2.76
CA TRP A 125 1.17 11.97 -1.97
C TRP A 125 -0.06 11.09 -2.12
N TRP A 126 -0.48 10.47 -1.03
CA TRP A 126 -1.79 9.87 -0.92
C TRP A 126 -2.80 10.93 -0.50
N ARG A 127 -3.93 10.99 -1.20
CA ARG A 127 -5.04 11.91 -0.96
C ARG A 127 -6.35 11.15 -0.95
N GLY A 128 -7.31 11.67 -0.21
CA GLY A 128 -8.67 11.14 -0.16
C GLY A 128 -9.70 12.26 -0.18
N GLU A 129 -10.89 11.95 -0.70
CA GLU A 129 -12.03 12.84 -0.76
C GLU A 129 -13.29 12.05 -0.36
N VAL A 130 -14.11 12.64 0.49
CA VAL A 130 -15.39 12.06 0.91
C VAL A 130 -16.43 12.28 -0.20
N LEU A 131 -16.92 11.19 -0.77
CA LEU A 131 -17.91 11.19 -1.84
C LEU A 131 -19.34 11.08 -1.32
N GLY A 132 -19.54 10.46 -0.17
CA GLY A 132 -20.87 10.22 0.37
C GLY A 132 -20.87 9.82 1.83
N LYS A 133 -22.04 9.96 2.42
CA LYS A 133 -22.37 9.52 3.78
C LYS A 133 -23.54 8.57 3.71
N ARG A 134 -23.52 7.51 4.47
CA ARG A 134 -24.64 6.57 4.59
C ARG A 134 -24.71 5.93 5.96
N GLU A 135 -25.88 5.47 6.32
CA GLU A 135 -26.16 4.80 7.58
C GLU A 135 -26.68 3.39 7.31
N VAL A 136 -26.18 2.42 8.05
CA VAL A 136 -26.66 1.05 8.03
C VAL A 136 -26.84 0.59 9.49
N GLY A 137 -28.08 0.51 9.94
CA GLY A 137 -28.37 0.36 11.36
C GLY A 137 -27.80 1.51 12.18
N ALA A 138 -27.01 1.21 13.20
CA ALA A 138 -26.31 2.20 14.02
C ALA A 138 -24.94 2.64 13.44
N ALA A 139 -24.47 2.00 12.38
CA ALA A 139 -23.17 2.30 11.79
C ALA A 139 -23.25 3.48 10.82
N LYS A 140 -22.33 4.43 10.96
CA LYS A 140 -22.19 5.61 10.12
C LYS A 140 -20.99 5.43 9.19
N PHE A 141 -21.25 5.33 7.89
CA PHE A 141 -20.23 5.11 6.88
C PHE A 141 -19.96 6.36 6.05
N LEU A 142 -18.70 6.50 5.65
CA LEU A 142 -18.26 7.42 4.62
C LEU A 142 -17.69 6.62 3.45
N ASP A 143 -18.12 6.97 2.25
CA ASP A 143 -17.57 6.47 1.00
C ASP A 143 -16.54 7.48 0.50
N LEU A 144 -15.34 7.01 0.14
CA LEU A 144 -14.23 7.87 -0.25
C LEU A 144 -13.65 7.44 -1.60
N LYS A 145 -13.18 8.42 -2.34
CA LYS A 145 -12.18 8.25 -3.40
C LYS A 145 -10.79 8.41 -2.79
N VAL A 146 -9.84 7.59 -3.22
CA VAL A 146 -8.44 7.70 -2.81
C VAL A 146 -7.53 7.65 -4.03
N GLU A 147 -6.46 8.41 -4.02
CA GLU A 147 -5.45 8.41 -5.09
C GLU A 147 -4.05 8.68 -4.57
N ALA A 148 -3.06 8.22 -5.31
CA ALA A 148 -1.66 8.47 -5.07
C ALA A 148 -1.01 9.06 -6.32
N ARG A 149 -0.29 10.18 -6.16
CA ARG A 149 0.48 10.85 -7.21
C ARG A 149 1.90 11.12 -6.73
N ASN A 150 2.85 11.04 -7.64
CA ASN A 150 4.23 11.41 -7.35
C ASN A 150 4.48 12.91 -7.62
N GLN A 151 5.72 13.37 -7.41
CA GLN A 151 6.14 14.77 -7.61
C GLN A 151 5.97 15.28 -9.04
N SER A 152 5.85 14.40 -10.01
CA SER A 152 5.58 14.74 -11.42
C SER A 152 4.10 14.65 -11.79
N ASP A 153 3.22 14.60 -10.78
CA ASP A 153 1.78 14.42 -10.93
C ASP A 153 1.36 13.09 -11.60
N LEU A 154 2.25 12.13 -11.69
CA LEU A 154 1.95 10.81 -12.23
C LEU A 154 1.02 10.06 -11.27
N LEU A 155 -0.14 9.63 -11.77
CA LEU A 155 -1.10 8.83 -11.01
C LEU A 155 -0.57 7.40 -10.84
N SER A 156 -0.10 7.07 -9.65
CA SER A 156 0.50 5.77 -9.34
C SER A 156 -0.49 4.77 -8.75
N ALA A 157 -1.55 5.26 -8.10
CA ALA A 157 -2.65 4.42 -7.63
C ALA A 157 -3.96 5.22 -7.55
N SER A 158 -5.08 4.51 -7.68
CA SER A 158 -6.43 5.08 -7.46
C SER A 158 -7.36 4.02 -6.89
N GLY A 159 -8.40 4.45 -6.19
CA GLY A 159 -9.34 3.51 -5.62
C GLY A 159 -10.46 4.13 -4.83
N THR A 160 -11.13 3.28 -4.07
CA THR A 160 -12.22 3.66 -3.16
C THR A 160 -11.99 3.08 -1.78
N ALA A 161 -12.51 3.75 -0.79
CA ALA A 161 -12.52 3.26 0.58
C ALA A 161 -13.89 3.46 1.22
N VAL A 162 -14.19 2.62 2.19
CA VAL A 162 -15.34 2.77 3.08
C VAL A 162 -14.81 2.75 4.51
N VAL A 163 -15.11 3.79 5.26
CA VAL A 163 -14.76 3.88 6.67
C VAL A 163 -16.02 4.05 7.51
N ALA A 164 -16.04 3.45 8.69
CA ALA A 164 -17.05 3.71 9.69
C ALA A 164 -16.48 4.65 10.75
N LEU A 165 -17.26 5.64 11.15
CA LEU A 165 -16.88 6.61 12.17
C LEU A 165 -17.82 6.54 13.38
N PRO A 166 -17.32 6.84 14.59
CA PRO A 166 -18.17 7.01 15.76
C PRO A 166 -19.09 8.21 15.57
N SER A 167 -20.23 8.21 16.22
CA SER A 167 -21.14 9.36 16.27
C SER A 167 -21.29 9.86 17.69
N ARG A 168 -21.61 11.15 17.85
CA ARG A 168 -21.88 11.73 19.17
C ARG A 168 -23.16 11.16 19.78
N GLN A 169 -24.11 10.79 18.93
CA GLN A 169 -25.40 10.27 19.35
C GLN A 169 -25.33 8.77 19.68
N ASP A 170 -24.68 7.98 18.82
CA ASP A 170 -24.71 6.51 18.89
C ASP A 170 -23.43 5.93 19.53
N GLY A 171 -22.43 6.76 19.81
CA GLY A 171 -21.17 6.35 20.43
C GLY A 171 -20.18 5.67 19.48
N PRO A 172 -19.42 4.68 19.95
CA PRO A 172 -18.39 3.98 19.18
C PRO A 172 -18.95 3.25 17.96
N VAL A 173 -18.07 2.94 16.99
CA VAL A 173 -18.42 2.10 15.85
C VAL A 173 -18.92 0.73 16.35
N PRO A 174 -20.15 0.31 15.99
CA PRO A 174 -20.70 -0.98 16.45
C PRO A 174 -20.03 -2.14 15.69
N LEU A 175 -19.23 -2.94 16.38
CA LEU A 175 -18.59 -4.12 15.80
C LEU A 175 -19.27 -5.41 16.32
N PRO A 176 -19.42 -6.44 15.44
CA PRO A 176 -19.07 -6.49 14.02
C PRO A 176 -19.98 -5.62 13.17
N LEU A 177 -19.42 -5.02 12.10
CA LEU A 177 -20.21 -4.27 11.13
C LEU A 177 -21.05 -5.22 10.26
N ALA A 178 -22.29 -4.81 9.97
CA ALA A 178 -23.08 -5.46 8.94
C ALA A 178 -22.39 -5.30 7.56
N PRO A 179 -22.64 -6.23 6.62
CA PRO A 179 -22.17 -6.02 5.23
C PRO A 179 -22.63 -4.67 4.69
N ALA A 180 -21.70 -3.92 4.14
CA ALA A 180 -21.92 -2.56 3.65
C ALA A 180 -22.44 -2.54 2.22
#